data_1f8a29892dce235dcd96df97584c0c6c
#
_entry.id   1f8a29892dce235dcd96df97584c0c6c
#
_cell.length_a   1.000
_cell.length_b   1.000
_cell.length_c   1.000
_cell.angle_alpha   90.00
_cell.angle_beta   90.00
_cell.angle_gamma   90.00
#
_symmetry.space_group_name_H-M   'P 1'
#
loop_
_entity.id
_entity.type
_entity.pdbx_description
1 polymer ?
#
loop_
_entity_poly.entity_id
_entity_poly.type
_entity_poly.pdbx_seq_one_letter_code
_entity_poly.pdbx_strand_id
1 'polypeptide(L)'
;GYLHEADSLTRLFINYGPTVQIKSPNKDVIIYDSWKSNRSWNKPLIVLVNKFSASASEIFAGAMQDYNRAIIVGQTTFGKGSVQRFTETENGQIKITDSLYYRVTGEPTQIFGVKPNLEIPSLIDSDGLGEDRYENAIKPSRIENSWYYSNEAFNMDVYLTNHERRLADSKYFSEMSIIKNYRDSNKKRLSLQITERESNYEDNKQRNLKLINLGREISGKDLFETYEEYLDREIDDSFVLDAEIDQSLKILMDLIEVKSW
;
A
#
# COMPACT_ATOMS: atom_id res chain seq x y z
N GLY A 1 2.78 12.91 -5.30
CA GLY A 1 2.98 12.81 -6.76
C GLY A 1 2.12 13.79 -7.52
N TYR A 2 2.27 13.79 -8.83
CA TYR A 2 1.47 14.65 -9.73
C TYR A 2 0.25 13.88 -10.22
N LEU A 3 -0.91 14.53 -10.21
CA LEU A 3 -2.18 13.94 -10.62
C LEU A 3 -2.17 13.53 -12.10
N HIS A 4 -1.64 14.39 -12.98
CA HIS A 4 -1.55 14.10 -14.41
C HIS A 4 -0.67 12.87 -14.73
N GLU A 5 0.40 12.66 -13.95
CA GLU A 5 1.27 11.51 -14.11
C GLU A 5 0.55 10.21 -13.68
N ALA A 6 -0.23 10.27 -12.58
CA ALA A 6 -1.04 9.14 -12.16
C ALA A 6 -2.12 8.79 -13.19
N ASP A 7 -2.79 9.80 -13.76
CA ASP A 7 -3.75 9.64 -14.85
C ASP A 7 -3.08 8.98 -16.07
N SER A 8 -1.94 9.53 -16.52
CA SER A 8 -1.20 9.02 -17.66
C SER A 8 -0.72 7.57 -17.46
N LEU A 9 -0.19 7.26 -16.26
CA LEU A 9 0.20 5.91 -15.90
C LEU A 9 -0.99 4.94 -15.93
N THR A 10 -2.12 5.35 -15.35
CA THR A 10 -3.33 4.51 -15.32
C THR A 10 -3.79 4.14 -16.72
N ARG A 11 -3.70 5.07 -17.68
CA ARG A 11 -4.09 4.84 -19.08
C ARG A 11 -3.23 3.83 -19.83
N LEU A 12 -2.05 3.49 -19.32
CA LEU A 12 -1.25 2.39 -19.90
C LEU A 12 -1.85 1.01 -19.61
N PHE A 13 -2.76 0.92 -18.65
CA PHE A 13 -3.33 -0.35 -18.17
C PHE A 13 -4.83 -0.50 -18.43
N ILE A 14 -5.56 0.60 -18.62
CA ILE A 14 -6.99 0.59 -18.96
C ILE A 14 -7.21 1.01 -20.42
N ASN A 15 -8.32 0.58 -21.02
CA ASN A 15 -8.59 0.90 -22.42
C ASN A 15 -9.05 2.34 -22.60
N TYR A 16 -10.14 2.71 -21.92
CA TYR A 16 -10.79 4.02 -22.00
C TYR A 16 -11.66 4.21 -20.76
N GLY A 17 -12.10 5.43 -20.55
CA GLY A 17 -12.94 5.84 -19.42
C GLY A 17 -12.23 6.71 -18.42
N PRO A 18 -12.90 7.05 -17.33
CA PRO A 18 -12.37 7.91 -16.28
C PRO A 18 -11.30 7.20 -15.47
N THR A 19 -10.35 7.98 -14.93
CA THR A 19 -9.33 7.49 -14.01
C THR A 19 -9.53 8.00 -12.59
N VAL A 20 -10.04 9.23 -12.49
CA VAL A 20 -10.26 9.93 -11.22
C VAL A 20 -11.29 11.03 -11.41
N GLN A 21 -12.03 11.35 -10.37
CA GLN A 21 -12.95 12.47 -10.30
C GLN A 21 -12.42 13.51 -9.31
N ILE A 22 -12.54 14.79 -9.60
CA ILE A 22 -12.09 15.90 -8.74
C ILE A 22 -13.26 16.81 -8.44
N LYS A 23 -13.44 17.14 -7.16
CA LYS A 23 -14.48 18.03 -6.68
C LYS A 23 -13.85 19.18 -5.89
N SER A 24 -14.00 20.40 -6.40
CA SER A 24 -13.74 21.63 -5.66
C SER A 24 -15.03 22.15 -5.01
N PRO A 25 -14.93 22.92 -3.92
CA PRO A 25 -16.11 23.58 -3.34
C PRO A 25 -16.85 24.43 -4.38
N ASN A 26 -18.17 24.28 -4.43
CA ASN A 26 -19.06 25.10 -5.30
C ASN A 26 -18.74 25.03 -6.82
N LYS A 27 -18.07 23.96 -7.27
CA LYS A 27 -17.80 23.72 -8.70
C LYS A 27 -18.35 22.36 -9.11
N ASP A 28 -18.56 22.19 -10.40
CA ASP A 28 -18.88 20.89 -10.97
C ASP A 28 -17.74 19.89 -10.79
N VAL A 29 -18.07 18.61 -10.83
CA VAL A 29 -17.07 17.54 -10.79
C VAL A 29 -16.29 17.53 -12.10
N ILE A 30 -14.98 17.57 -12.01
CA ILE A 30 -14.09 17.38 -13.16
C ILE A 30 -13.75 15.89 -13.23
N ILE A 31 -14.03 15.27 -14.35
CA ILE A 31 -13.75 13.85 -14.61
C ILE A 31 -12.52 13.79 -15.53
N TYR A 32 -11.47 13.13 -15.08
CA TYR A 32 -10.31 12.82 -15.91
C TYR A 32 -10.62 11.55 -16.70
N ASP A 33 -11.05 11.70 -17.94
CA ASP A 33 -11.41 10.59 -18.81
C ASP A 33 -10.65 10.60 -20.14
N SER A 34 -10.68 9.49 -20.84
CA SER A 34 -10.21 9.37 -22.21
C SER A 34 -10.98 8.30 -22.95
N TRP A 35 -11.42 8.63 -24.14
CA TRP A 35 -12.07 7.72 -25.06
C TRP A 35 -11.11 7.12 -26.09
N LYS A 36 -9.81 7.43 -25.97
CA LYS A 36 -8.74 6.82 -26.75
C LYS A 36 -7.98 5.83 -25.89
N SER A 37 -7.88 4.58 -26.37
CA SER A 37 -7.06 3.59 -25.70
C SER A 37 -5.57 3.89 -25.91
N ASN A 38 -4.84 4.00 -24.81
CA ASN A 38 -3.37 4.03 -24.79
C ASN A 38 -2.83 2.79 -24.09
N ARG A 39 -3.67 1.78 -23.87
CA ARG A 39 -3.28 0.57 -23.13
C ARG A 39 -2.10 -0.12 -23.78
N SER A 40 -0.98 -0.15 -23.06
CA SER A 40 0.28 -0.77 -23.48
C SER A 40 0.51 -2.13 -22.83
N TRP A 41 -0.19 -2.41 -21.71
CA TRP A 41 -0.05 -3.66 -20.97
C TRP A 41 -1.42 -4.30 -20.71
N ASN A 42 -1.62 -5.51 -21.24
CA ASN A 42 -2.86 -6.28 -21.08
C ASN A 42 -2.67 -7.62 -20.35
N LYS A 43 -1.46 -7.92 -19.90
CA LYS A 43 -1.11 -9.16 -19.20
C LYS A 43 -1.46 -9.08 -17.71
N PRO A 44 -1.34 -10.19 -16.95
CA PRO A 44 -1.57 -10.21 -15.52
C PRO A 44 -0.88 -9.06 -14.80
N LEU A 45 -1.56 -8.50 -13.81
CA LEU A 45 -1.07 -7.38 -13.04
C LEU A 45 -1.53 -7.50 -11.58
N ILE A 46 -0.60 -7.31 -10.67
CA ILE A 46 -0.86 -7.01 -9.27
C ILE A 46 -0.26 -5.64 -8.94
N VAL A 47 -0.83 -4.96 -7.96
CA VAL A 47 -0.32 -3.67 -7.48
C VAL A 47 -0.05 -3.79 -5.99
N LEU A 48 1.22 -3.56 -5.61
CA LEU A 48 1.65 -3.59 -4.22
C LEU A 48 1.44 -2.23 -3.59
N VAL A 49 0.79 -2.21 -2.45
CA VAL A 49 0.50 -0.99 -1.69
C VAL A 49 0.79 -1.21 -0.21
N ASN A 50 1.15 -0.15 0.48
CA ASN A 50 1.27 -0.14 1.93
C ASN A 50 0.83 1.20 2.52
N LYS A 51 0.99 1.37 3.83
CA LYS A 51 0.56 2.58 4.54
C LYS A 51 1.28 3.86 4.08
N PHE A 52 2.43 3.74 3.39
CA PHE A 52 3.14 4.88 2.80
C PHE A 52 2.71 5.21 1.36
N SER A 53 1.90 4.36 0.74
CA SER A 53 1.29 4.67 -0.56
C SER A 53 0.23 5.75 -0.37
N ALA A 54 0.46 6.94 -0.95
CA ALA A 54 -0.37 8.10 -0.71
C ALA A 54 -0.67 8.90 -1.98
N SER A 55 -1.83 9.61 -2.03
CA SER A 55 -2.16 10.59 -3.06
C SER A 55 -2.19 9.99 -4.48
N ALA A 56 -1.30 10.40 -5.38
CA ALA A 56 -1.25 9.94 -6.78
C ALA A 56 -1.14 8.42 -6.92
N SER A 57 -0.41 7.74 -6.03
CA SER A 57 -0.35 6.28 -6.01
C SER A 57 -1.67 5.63 -5.60
N GLU A 58 -2.47 6.32 -4.78
CA GLU A 58 -3.81 5.86 -4.41
C GLU A 58 -4.82 6.04 -5.56
N ILE A 59 -4.64 7.07 -6.40
CA ILE A 59 -5.42 7.24 -7.63
C ILE A 59 -5.18 6.03 -8.56
N PHE A 60 -3.92 5.69 -8.79
CA PHE A 60 -3.56 4.54 -9.62
C PHE A 60 -4.11 3.23 -9.05
N ALA A 61 -3.82 2.92 -7.79
CA ALA A 61 -4.25 1.69 -7.15
C ALA A 61 -5.79 1.57 -7.12
N GLY A 62 -6.49 2.67 -6.79
CA GLY A 62 -7.94 2.74 -6.78
C GLY A 62 -8.54 2.48 -8.15
N ALA A 63 -8.01 3.11 -9.21
CA ALA A 63 -8.46 2.88 -10.57
C ALA A 63 -8.23 1.43 -11.00
N MET A 64 -7.05 0.86 -10.73
CA MET A 64 -6.77 -0.56 -11.04
C MET A 64 -7.76 -1.51 -10.36
N GLN A 65 -8.14 -1.22 -9.12
CA GLN A 65 -9.13 -1.99 -8.38
C GLN A 65 -10.54 -1.83 -8.96
N ASP A 66 -11.00 -0.59 -9.20
CA ASP A 66 -12.34 -0.30 -9.71
C ASP A 66 -12.60 -0.92 -11.10
N TYR A 67 -11.57 -0.93 -11.93
CA TYR A 67 -11.64 -1.55 -13.25
C TYR A 67 -11.47 -3.08 -13.24
N ASN A 68 -11.30 -3.72 -12.08
CA ASN A 68 -10.88 -5.12 -11.99
C ASN A 68 -9.69 -5.42 -12.90
N ARG A 69 -8.75 -4.44 -13.01
CA ARG A 69 -7.60 -4.55 -13.88
C ARG A 69 -6.43 -5.24 -13.20
N ALA A 70 -6.31 -5.08 -11.89
CA ALA A 70 -5.29 -5.68 -11.07
C ALA A 70 -5.86 -6.14 -9.73
N ILE A 71 -5.21 -7.13 -9.12
CA ILE A 71 -5.38 -7.45 -7.69
C ILE A 71 -4.49 -6.53 -6.89
N ILE A 72 -5.05 -5.81 -5.95
CA ILE A 72 -4.31 -4.94 -5.02
C ILE A 72 -3.87 -5.77 -3.83
N VAL A 73 -2.58 -5.74 -3.52
CA VAL A 73 -1.94 -6.59 -2.51
C VAL A 73 -1.15 -5.74 -1.52
N GLY A 74 -1.18 -6.07 -0.24
CA GLY A 74 -0.39 -5.39 0.79
C GLY A 74 -1.21 -4.86 1.95
N GLN A 75 -1.11 -3.57 2.29
CA GLN A 75 -1.84 -2.94 3.38
C GLN A 75 -2.69 -1.77 2.87
N THR A 76 -3.73 -1.40 3.65
CA THR A 76 -4.51 -0.20 3.37
C THR A 76 -3.59 1.02 3.24
N THR A 77 -3.78 1.80 2.20
CA THR A 77 -2.95 2.97 1.88
C THR A 77 -3.15 4.13 2.87
N PHE A 78 -2.46 5.24 2.66
CA PHE A 78 -2.43 6.39 3.56
C PHE A 78 -3.80 7.06 3.76
N GLY A 79 -4.58 7.21 2.69
CA GLY A 79 -5.87 7.90 2.71
C GLY A 79 -5.80 9.39 2.41
N LYS A 80 -4.82 9.87 1.64
CA LYS A 80 -4.71 11.28 1.27
C LYS A 80 -5.48 11.59 -0.01
N GLY A 81 -6.74 11.99 0.14
CA GLY A 81 -7.64 12.38 -0.96
C GLY A 81 -7.65 13.87 -1.30
N SER A 82 -6.84 14.69 -0.63
CA SER A 82 -6.78 16.12 -0.86
C SER A 82 -5.84 16.51 -1.99
N VAL A 83 -6.27 17.44 -2.85
CA VAL A 83 -5.46 18.11 -3.87
C VAL A 83 -5.05 19.47 -3.35
N GLN A 84 -3.76 19.75 -3.38
CA GLN A 84 -3.19 20.99 -2.87
C GLN A 84 -2.49 21.77 -3.97
N ARG A 85 -2.58 23.10 -3.90
CA ARG A 85 -1.86 24.01 -4.77
C ARG A 85 -1.06 25.03 -3.99
N PHE A 86 0.00 25.50 -4.59
CA PHE A 86 0.75 26.65 -4.09
C PHE A 86 0.14 27.94 -4.60
N THR A 87 0.05 28.93 -3.73
CA THR A 87 -0.41 30.29 -4.04
C THR A 87 0.68 31.25 -3.60
N GLU A 88 1.14 32.08 -4.53
CA GLU A 88 2.14 33.12 -4.25
C GLU A 88 1.53 34.19 -3.33
N THR A 89 2.37 34.70 -2.43
CA THR A 89 2.08 35.83 -1.56
C THR A 89 3.27 36.79 -1.59
N GLU A 90 3.11 37.99 -1.06
CA GLU A 90 4.19 38.98 -1.02
C GLU A 90 5.47 38.47 -0.31
N ASN A 91 5.35 37.58 0.66
CA ASN A 91 6.44 37.10 1.50
C ASN A 91 6.74 35.62 1.35
N GLY A 92 6.26 34.93 0.29
CA GLY A 92 6.51 33.54 0.05
C GLY A 92 5.32 32.80 -0.58
N GLN A 93 5.21 31.52 -0.32
CA GLN A 93 4.16 30.67 -0.89
C GLN A 93 3.30 30.04 0.23
N ILE A 94 2.01 29.98 -0.02
CA ILE A 94 1.06 29.23 0.83
C ILE A 94 0.62 27.99 0.07
N LYS A 95 0.65 26.83 0.75
CA LYS A 95 0.10 25.58 0.25
C LYS A 95 -1.29 25.41 0.82
N ILE A 96 -2.30 25.44 -0.04
CA ILE A 96 -3.71 25.35 0.34
C ILE A 96 -4.38 24.14 -0.32
N THR A 97 -5.33 23.51 0.39
CA THR A 97 -6.21 22.49 -0.18
C THR A 97 -7.24 23.17 -1.07
N ASP A 98 -7.30 22.74 -2.33
CA ASP A 98 -8.17 23.31 -3.36
C ASP A 98 -9.37 22.42 -3.68
N SER A 99 -9.17 21.09 -3.63
CA SER A 99 -10.19 20.11 -3.99
C SER A 99 -9.93 18.76 -3.33
N LEU A 100 -10.90 17.87 -3.46
CA LEU A 100 -10.76 16.44 -3.13
C LEU A 100 -10.85 15.63 -4.41
N TYR A 101 -10.12 14.53 -4.48
CA TYR A 101 -10.31 13.55 -5.53
C TYR A 101 -11.07 12.33 -5.02
N TYR A 102 -11.74 11.68 -5.93
CA TYR A 102 -12.60 10.53 -5.70
C TYR A 102 -12.31 9.44 -6.73
N ARG A 103 -12.58 8.22 -6.34
CA ARG A 103 -12.54 7.08 -7.24
C ARG A 103 -13.60 7.23 -8.34
N VAL A 104 -13.49 6.45 -9.40
CA VAL A 104 -14.50 6.43 -10.48
C VAL A 104 -15.87 5.97 -9.96
N THR A 105 -15.89 5.19 -8.90
CA THR A 105 -17.09 4.77 -8.17
C THR A 105 -17.75 5.87 -7.34
N GLY A 106 -17.12 7.05 -7.23
CA GLY A 106 -17.56 8.13 -6.34
C GLY A 106 -17.14 7.96 -4.89
N GLU A 107 -16.47 6.86 -4.54
CA GLU A 107 -15.96 6.64 -3.19
C GLU A 107 -14.78 7.57 -2.89
N PRO A 108 -14.68 8.11 -1.68
CA PRO A 108 -13.54 8.92 -1.28
C PRO A 108 -12.32 8.05 -0.98
N THR A 109 -11.15 8.54 -1.36
CA THR A 109 -9.87 8.02 -0.84
C THR A 109 -9.49 8.69 0.47
N GLN A 110 -9.99 9.91 0.70
CA GLN A 110 -9.73 10.71 1.91
C GLN A 110 -10.07 9.90 3.17
N ILE A 111 -9.11 9.76 4.08
CA ILE A 111 -9.14 8.99 5.33
C ILE A 111 -9.16 7.46 5.11
N PHE A 112 -9.96 6.94 4.19
CA PHE A 112 -10.14 5.50 4.03
C PHE A 112 -8.99 4.81 3.28
N GLY A 113 -8.31 5.54 2.39
CA GLY A 113 -7.30 4.95 1.51
C GLY A 113 -7.90 3.96 0.50
N VAL A 114 -7.04 3.15 -0.07
CA VAL A 114 -7.39 2.01 -0.90
C VAL A 114 -7.12 0.74 -0.08
N LYS A 115 -8.18 0.00 0.23
CA LYS A 115 -8.06 -1.28 0.91
C LYS A 115 -7.61 -2.35 -0.08
N PRO A 116 -6.54 -3.12 0.20
CA PRO A 116 -6.11 -4.18 -0.71
C PRO A 116 -7.13 -5.31 -0.82
N ASN A 117 -7.08 -6.04 -1.94
CA ASN A 117 -7.86 -7.26 -2.13
C ASN A 117 -7.31 -8.42 -1.32
N LEU A 118 -5.97 -8.49 -1.18
CA LEU A 118 -5.25 -9.48 -0.39
C LEU A 118 -4.30 -8.76 0.56
N GLU A 119 -4.52 -8.90 1.86
CA GLU A 119 -3.72 -8.25 2.89
C GLU A 119 -2.46 -9.06 3.21
N ILE A 120 -1.29 -8.42 3.18
CA ILE A 120 -0.04 -9.00 3.67
C ILE A 120 0.28 -8.39 5.04
N PRO A 121 0.56 -9.23 6.09
CA PRO A 121 1.00 -8.73 7.39
C PRO A 121 2.25 -7.86 7.27
N SER A 122 2.37 -6.83 8.10
CA SER A 122 3.51 -5.94 8.13
C SER A 122 3.85 -5.50 9.55
N LEU A 123 5.13 -5.23 9.79
CA LEU A 123 5.60 -4.61 11.04
C LEU A 123 5.45 -3.08 11.03
N ILE A 124 5.03 -2.49 9.92
CA ILE A 124 4.74 -1.06 9.87
C ILE A 124 3.58 -0.80 10.85
N ASP A 125 3.87 0.03 11.83
CA ASP A 125 2.87 0.48 12.77
C ASP A 125 1.88 1.39 12.05
N SER A 126 0.66 0.91 11.83
CA SER A 126 -0.41 1.68 11.20
C SER A 126 -1.01 2.72 12.15
N ASP A 127 -0.82 2.54 13.47
CA ASP A 127 -1.33 3.48 14.46
C ASP A 127 -0.54 4.81 14.35
N GLY A 128 -1.24 5.88 14.08
CA GLY A 128 -0.62 7.19 13.86
C GLY A 128 -0.01 7.43 12.48
N LEU A 129 -0.14 6.50 11.54
CA LEU A 129 0.14 6.69 10.13
C LEU A 129 -1.16 6.72 9.33
N GLY A 130 -1.35 7.76 8.54
CA GLY A 130 -2.54 7.95 7.70
C GLY A 130 -3.09 9.35 7.82
N GLU A 131 -4.04 9.67 6.96
CA GLU A 131 -4.71 10.97 6.95
C GLU A 131 -5.61 11.15 8.18
N ASP A 132 -6.13 10.06 8.71
CA ASP A 132 -7.00 10.00 9.90
C ASP A 132 -6.32 10.45 11.20
N ARG A 133 -4.98 10.46 11.24
CA ARG A 133 -4.21 10.95 12.41
C ARG A 133 -4.30 12.46 12.63
N TYR A 134 -4.65 13.20 11.58
CA TYR A 134 -4.72 14.65 11.68
C TYR A 134 -6.07 15.08 12.26
N GLU A 135 -6.04 15.81 13.37
CA GLU A 135 -7.24 16.32 14.05
C GLU A 135 -8.15 17.12 13.11
N ASN A 136 -7.53 17.85 12.17
CA ASN A 136 -8.22 18.68 11.19
C ASN A 136 -8.30 18.01 9.80
N ALA A 137 -8.22 16.69 9.73
CA ALA A 137 -8.42 15.98 8.45
C ALA A 137 -9.80 16.31 7.87
N ILE A 138 -9.83 16.60 6.58
CA ILE A 138 -11.10 16.87 5.89
C ILE A 138 -11.94 15.61 5.95
N LYS A 139 -13.19 15.75 6.44
CA LYS A 139 -14.11 14.61 6.54
C LYS A 139 -14.42 14.06 5.15
N PRO A 140 -14.39 12.74 4.98
CA PRO A 140 -14.71 12.12 3.71
C PRO A 140 -16.18 12.33 3.37
N SER A 141 -16.45 12.54 2.09
CA SER A 141 -17.79 12.58 1.53
C SER A 141 -17.82 11.68 0.31
N ARG A 142 -19.00 11.30 -0.15
CA ARG A 142 -19.20 10.51 -1.36
C ARG A 142 -19.78 11.41 -2.44
N ILE A 143 -19.43 11.15 -3.70
CA ILE A 143 -20.05 11.79 -4.86
C ILE A 143 -20.68 10.72 -5.75
N GLU A 144 -21.37 11.14 -6.81
CA GLU A 144 -21.93 10.21 -7.80
C GLU A 144 -20.79 9.47 -8.54
N ASN A 145 -21.04 8.22 -8.88
CA ASN A 145 -20.12 7.45 -9.70
C ASN A 145 -20.09 8.03 -11.13
N SER A 146 -18.90 8.04 -11.72
CA SER A 146 -18.77 8.28 -13.15
C SER A 146 -19.14 7.02 -13.95
N TRP A 147 -19.50 7.21 -15.21
CA TRP A 147 -19.78 6.06 -16.06
C TRP A 147 -18.47 5.41 -16.55
N TYR A 148 -18.34 4.10 -16.32
CA TYR A 148 -17.17 3.32 -16.75
C TYR A 148 -17.54 1.85 -16.97
N TYR A 149 -16.71 1.13 -17.72
CA TYR A 149 -16.80 -0.32 -17.89
C TYR A 149 -15.65 -1.00 -17.16
N SER A 150 -15.94 -1.81 -16.17
CA SER A 150 -14.94 -2.67 -15.53
C SER A 150 -14.75 -3.97 -16.33
N ASN A 151 -13.59 -4.60 -16.18
CA ASN A 151 -13.39 -5.97 -16.59
C ASN A 151 -14.24 -6.91 -15.73
N GLU A 152 -14.33 -8.17 -16.14
CA GLU A 152 -14.90 -9.21 -15.30
C GLU A 152 -14.19 -9.27 -13.93
N ALA A 153 -14.96 -9.41 -12.87
CA ALA A 153 -14.42 -9.48 -11.53
C ALA A 153 -13.57 -10.73 -11.34
N PHE A 154 -12.50 -10.61 -10.56
CA PHE A 154 -11.71 -11.77 -10.14
C PHE A 154 -12.52 -12.67 -9.21
N ASN A 155 -12.41 -13.97 -9.39
CA ASN A 155 -12.89 -14.92 -8.38
C ASN A 155 -11.93 -14.90 -7.18
N MET A 156 -12.16 -13.98 -6.25
CA MET A 156 -11.26 -13.74 -5.12
C MET A 156 -11.11 -14.92 -4.17
N ASP A 157 -12.08 -15.83 -4.09
CA ASP A 157 -12.05 -16.97 -3.16
C ASP A 157 -10.84 -17.88 -3.41
N VAL A 158 -10.50 -18.11 -4.68
CA VAL A 158 -9.34 -18.96 -5.04
C VAL A 158 -8.03 -18.32 -4.58
N TYR A 159 -7.88 -17.01 -4.85
CA TYR A 159 -6.65 -16.28 -4.48
C TYR A 159 -6.53 -16.13 -2.98
N LEU A 160 -7.63 -15.85 -2.28
CA LEU A 160 -7.68 -15.74 -0.83
C LEU A 160 -7.30 -17.06 -0.15
N THR A 161 -7.90 -18.18 -0.56
CA THR A 161 -7.61 -19.50 -0.01
C THR A 161 -6.13 -19.86 -0.16
N ASN A 162 -5.55 -19.66 -1.33
CA ASN A 162 -4.13 -19.95 -1.58
C ASN A 162 -3.23 -19.01 -0.79
N HIS A 163 -3.60 -17.73 -0.69
CA HIS A 163 -2.86 -16.72 0.05
C HIS A 163 -2.84 -17.02 1.55
N GLU A 164 -3.99 -17.26 2.17
CA GLU A 164 -4.13 -17.56 3.60
C GLU A 164 -3.35 -18.82 3.98
N ARG A 165 -3.43 -19.88 3.16
CA ARG A 165 -2.64 -21.09 3.36
C ARG A 165 -1.15 -20.80 3.40
N ARG A 166 -0.63 -20.05 2.39
CA ARG A 166 0.79 -19.68 2.32
C ARG A 166 1.26 -18.81 3.50
N LEU A 167 0.41 -17.89 3.97
CA LEU A 167 0.71 -17.10 5.17
C LEU A 167 0.78 -17.99 6.42
N ALA A 168 -0.15 -18.93 6.57
CA ALA A 168 -0.20 -19.84 7.70
C ALA A 168 1.02 -20.80 7.74
N ASP A 169 1.46 -21.28 6.58
CA ASP A 169 2.60 -22.18 6.44
C ASP A 169 3.96 -21.44 6.55
N SER A 170 3.97 -20.11 6.48
CA SER A 170 5.20 -19.32 6.48
C SER A 170 5.73 -19.04 7.89
N LYS A 171 6.92 -19.54 8.17
CA LYS A 171 7.65 -19.21 9.43
C LYS A 171 7.90 -17.70 9.56
N TYR A 172 8.17 -17.02 8.46
CA TYR A 172 8.42 -15.58 8.43
C TYR A 172 7.21 -14.79 8.91
N PHE A 173 6.04 -15.01 8.30
CA PHE A 173 4.81 -14.28 8.68
C PHE A 173 4.29 -14.67 10.07
N SER A 174 4.52 -15.92 10.49
CA SER A 174 4.25 -16.36 11.87
C SER A 174 5.11 -15.59 12.88
N GLU A 175 6.42 -15.50 12.66
CA GLU A 175 7.32 -14.74 13.54
C GLU A 175 7.02 -13.24 13.52
N MET A 176 6.73 -12.67 12.35
CA MET A 176 6.29 -11.28 12.21
C MET A 176 5.07 -10.99 13.07
N SER A 177 4.08 -11.88 13.08
CA SER A 177 2.88 -11.74 13.89
C SER A 177 3.18 -11.76 15.39
N ILE A 178 4.12 -12.61 15.83
CA ILE A 178 4.60 -12.67 17.22
C ILE A 178 5.26 -11.34 17.61
N ILE A 179 6.14 -10.81 16.76
CA ILE A 179 6.83 -9.53 16.99
C ILE A 179 5.82 -8.38 17.07
N LYS A 180 4.86 -8.36 16.15
CA LYS A 180 3.80 -7.34 16.14
C LYS A 180 2.99 -7.36 17.43
N ASN A 181 2.50 -8.51 17.83
CA ASN A 181 1.74 -8.67 19.06
C ASN A 181 2.55 -8.25 20.31
N TYR A 182 3.84 -8.59 20.35
CA TYR A 182 4.73 -8.16 21.42
C TYR A 182 4.88 -6.62 21.44
N ARG A 183 5.11 -5.99 20.31
CA ARG A 183 5.22 -4.53 20.20
C ARG A 183 3.92 -3.84 20.62
N ASP A 184 2.78 -4.32 20.15
CA ASP A 184 1.46 -3.74 20.46
C ASP A 184 1.13 -3.87 21.95
N SER A 185 1.49 -4.97 22.59
CA SER A 185 1.31 -5.18 24.03
C SER A 185 2.19 -4.24 24.87
N ASN A 186 3.36 -3.84 24.35
CA ASN A 186 4.34 -3.03 25.06
C ASN A 186 4.29 -1.53 24.70
N LYS A 187 3.55 -1.12 23.66
CA LYS A 187 3.45 0.30 23.21
C LYS A 187 3.09 1.27 24.34
N LYS A 188 2.30 0.84 25.32
CA LYS A 188 1.79 1.70 26.41
C LYS A 188 2.64 1.65 27.68
N ARG A 189 3.69 0.83 27.72
CA ARG A 189 4.54 0.64 28.90
C ARG A 189 6.00 0.97 28.57
N LEU A 190 6.39 2.18 28.90
CA LEU A 190 7.81 2.54 28.91
C LEU A 190 8.30 2.45 30.34
N SER A 191 9.10 1.44 30.65
CA SER A 191 9.76 1.35 31.94
C SER A 191 10.81 2.46 32.10
N LEU A 192 10.88 3.06 33.29
CA LEU A 192 11.95 3.98 33.65
C LEU A 192 13.16 3.27 34.26
N GLN A 193 13.07 1.97 34.54
CA GLN A 193 14.17 1.16 35.05
C GLN A 193 15.13 0.80 33.91
N ILE A 194 16.42 1.14 34.08
CA ILE A 194 17.44 0.94 33.05
C ILE A 194 17.62 -0.56 32.72
N THR A 195 17.66 -1.41 33.73
CA THR A 195 17.83 -2.87 33.58
C THR A 195 16.70 -3.50 32.76
N GLU A 196 15.44 -3.06 32.97
CA GLU A 196 14.30 -3.54 32.20
C GLU A 196 14.35 -3.04 30.75
N ARG A 197 14.82 -1.81 30.54
CA ARG A 197 15.00 -1.26 29.17
C ARG A 197 16.10 -1.97 28.40
N GLU A 198 17.22 -2.28 29.07
CA GLU A 198 18.33 -3.03 28.49
C GLU A 198 17.89 -4.45 28.12
N SER A 199 17.16 -5.14 29.00
CA SER A 199 16.59 -6.46 28.71
C SER A 199 15.64 -6.42 27.51
N ASN A 200 14.70 -5.47 27.48
CA ASN A 200 13.77 -5.30 26.38
C ASN A 200 14.48 -4.95 25.04
N TYR A 201 15.58 -4.21 25.11
CA TYR A 201 16.38 -3.89 23.92
C TYR A 201 17.05 -5.14 23.36
N GLU A 202 17.70 -5.96 24.22
CA GLU A 202 18.32 -7.22 23.79
C GLU A 202 17.28 -8.21 23.25
N ASP A 203 16.14 -8.35 23.90
CA ASP A 203 15.03 -9.19 23.41
C ASP A 203 14.56 -8.74 22.02
N ASN A 204 14.43 -7.43 21.79
CA ASN A 204 14.06 -6.89 20.49
C ASN A 204 15.13 -7.15 19.42
N LYS A 205 16.43 -7.04 19.76
CA LYS A 205 17.52 -7.38 18.84
C LYS A 205 17.44 -8.84 18.40
N GLN A 206 17.26 -9.77 19.33
CA GLN A 206 17.16 -11.20 19.04
C GLN A 206 15.95 -11.51 18.15
N ARG A 207 14.79 -10.92 18.43
CA ARG A 207 13.58 -11.09 17.60
C ARG A 207 13.77 -10.54 16.20
N ASN A 208 14.38 -9.34 16.08
CA ASN A 208 14.65 -8.74 14.78
C ASN A 208 15.66 -9.56 13.98
N LEU A 209 16.73 -10.05 14.61
CA LEU A 209 17.72 -10.92 13.96
C LEU A 209 17.06 -12.20 13.43
N LYS A 210 16.21 -12.82 14.24
CA LYS A 210 15.47 -14.03 13.83
C LYS A 210 14.61 -13.75 12.59
N LEU A 211 13.87 -12.64 12.57
CA LEU A 211 13.02 -12.29 11.42
C LEU A 211 13.86 -11.98 10.17
N ILE A 212 14.95 -11.25 10.32
CA ILE A 212 15.90 -10.96 9.24
C ILE A 212 16.43 -12.26 8.64
N ASN A 213 16.87 -13.20 9.49
CA ASN A 213 17.40 -14.48 9.06
C ASN A 213 16.35 -15.35 8.34
N LEU A 214 15.09 -15.33 8.79
CA LEU A 214 13.98 -15.99 8.06
C LEU A 214 13.77 -15.38 6.68
N GLY A 215 13.90 -14.06 6.51
CA GLY A 215 13.85 -13.39 5.20
C GLY A 215 15.05 -13.78 4.31
N ARG A 216 16.24 -13.88 4.89
CA ARG A 216 17.46 -14.33 4.17
C ARG A 216 17.35 -15.79 3.73
N GLU A 217 16.78 -16.66 4.58
CA GLU A 217 16.51 -18.07 4.24
C GLU A 217 15.58 -18.18 3.00
N ILE A 218 14.51 -17.37 2.92
CA ILE A 218 13.63 -17.28 1.74
C ILE A 218 14.42 -16.89 0.49
N SER A 219 15.41 -16.01 0.65
CA SER A 219 16.24 -15.50 -0.45
C SER A 219 17.47 -16.38 -0.76
N GLY A 220 17.67 -17.49 -0.04
CA GLY A 220 18.83 -18.37 -0.19
C GLY A 220 20.15 -17.70 0.19
N LYS A 221 20.15 -16.75 1.11
CA LYS A 221 21.32 -16.00 1.60
C LYS A 221 21.84 -16.59 2.90
N ASP A 222 23.15 -16.40 3.16
CA ASP A 222 23.76 -16.79 4.42
C ASP A 222 23.13 -16.02 5.59
N LEU A 223 22.98 -16.69 6.74
CA LEU A 223 22.37 -16.12 7.92
C LEU A 223 23.41 -15.29 8.71
N PHE A 224 22.97 -14.24 9.38
CA PHE A 224 23.78 -13.51 10.32
C PHE A 224 23.85 -14.24 11.66
N GLU A 225 25.02 -14.32 12.27
CA GLU A 225 25.19 -14.89 13.60
C GLU A 225 24.76 -13.91 14.70
N THR A 226 24.99 -12.61 14.49
CA THR A 226 24.66 -11.55 15.44
C THR A 226 23.92 -10.40 14.80
N TYR A 227 23.23 -9.60 15.62
CA TYR A 227 22.57 -8.38 15.15
C TYR A 227 23.57 -7.29 14.76
N GLU A 228 24.75 -7.28 15.39
CA GLU A 228 25.87 -6.41 15.06
C GLU A 228 26.40 -6.69 13.66
N GLU A 229 26.60 -7.96 13.30
CA GLU A 229 26.98 -8.36 11.95
C GLU A 229 25.96 -7.86 10.90
N TYR A 230 24.66 -7.95 11.21
CA TYR A 230 23.64 -7.37 10.36
C TYR A 230 23.77 -5.85 10.20
N LEU A 231 24.13 -5.11 11.27
CA LEU A 231 24.28 -3.66 11.20
C LEU A 231 25.56 -3.23 10.45
N ASP A 232 26.64 -4.01 10.58
CA ASP A 232 27.94 -3.73 9.97
C ASP A 232 28.04 -4.18 8.51
N ARG A 233 27.00 -4.87 7.99
CA ARG A 233 26.99 -5.31 6.60
C ARG A 233 27.16 -4.13 5.64
N GLU A 234 28.02 -4.31 4.64
CA GLU A 234 28.08 -3.39 3.51
C GLU A 234 26.73 -3.43 2.73
N ILE A 235 26.31 -2.27 2.25
CA ILE A 235 25.00 -2.08 1.56
C ILE A 235 24.92 -2.85 0.22
N ASP A 236 25.93 -3.62 -0.12
CA ASP A 236 26.01 -4.39 -1.37
C ASP A 236 25.27 -5.74 -1.35
N ASP A 237 24.34 -5.93 -0.40
CA ASP A 237 23.36 -7.01 -0.53
C ASP A 237 22.33 -6.65 -1.61
N SER A 238 22.79 -6.62 -2.85
CA SER A 238 21.98 -6.46 -4.03
C SER A 238 20.83 -7.47 -3.99
N PHE A 239 19.63 -6.98 -3.82
CA PHE A 239 18.36 -7.68 -3.91
C PHE A 239 18.20 -8.90 -2.98
N VAL A 240 17.90 -8.63 -1.71
CA VAL A 240 17.23 -9.62 -0.86
C VAL A 240 15.77 -9.66 -1.31
N LEU A 241 15.28 -10.78 -1.80
CA LEU A 241 13.86 -10.95 -2.11
C LEU A 241 13.09 -10.79 -0.80
N ASP A 242 12.38 -9.67 -0.67
CA ASP A 242 11.51 -9.41 0.47
C ASP A 242 10.41 -10.47 0.52
N ALA A 243 10.12 -11.00 1.70
CA ALA A 243 9.07 -12.00 1.88
C ALA A 243 7.69 -11.49 1.41
N GLU A 244 7.44 -10.19 1.49
CA GLU A 244 6.23 -9.56 0.95
C GLU A 244 6.22 -9.62 -0.59
N ILE A 245 7.38 -9.40 -1.23
CA ILE A 245 7.53 -9.52 -2.68
C ILE A 245 7.41 -10.98 -3.12
N ASP A 246 8.05 -11.92 -2.41
CA ASP A 246 7.94 -13.36 -2.69
C ASP A 246 6.48 -13.83 -2.64
N GLN A 247 5.76 -13.46 -1.58
CA GLN A 247 4.33 -13.78 -1.48
C GLN A 247 3.51 -13.16 -2.61
N SER A 248 3.84 -11.93 -3.00
CA SER A 248 3.18 -11.22 -4.08
C SER A 248 3.43 -11.88 -5.45
N LEU A 249 4.65 -12.36 -5.69
CA LEU A 249 4.96 -13.14 -6.90
C LEU A 249 4.16 -14.44 -6.96
N LYS A 250 3.97 -15.13 -5.84
CA LYS A 250 3.12 -16.32 -5.76
C LYS A 250 1.66 -16.02 -6.07
N ILE A 251 1.14 -14.87 -5.62
CA ILE A 251 -0.20 -14.40 -6.00
C ILE A 251 -0.28 -14.11 -7.50
N LEU A 252 0.76 -13.49 -8.08
CA LEU A 252 0.82 -13.25 -9.52
C LEU A 252 0.86 -14.56 -10.31
N MET A 253 1.56 -15.58 -9.82
CA MET A 253 1.56 -16.91 -10.43
C MET A 253 0.16 -17.54 -10.40
N ASP A 254 -0.53 -17.50 -9.26
CA ASP A 254 -1.93 -17.95 -9.17
C ASP A 254 -2.81 -17.24 -10.22
N LEU A 255 -2.61 -15.91 -10.40
CA LEU A 255 -3.36 -15.12 -11.36
C LEU A 255 -3.09 -15.54 -12.81
N ILE A 256 -1.86 -15.94 -13.12
CA ILE A 256 -1.47 -16.44 -14.45
C ILE A 256 -2.08 -17.82 -14.71
N GLU A 257 -2.12 -18.70 -13.71
CA GLU A 257 -2.62 -20.06 -13.82
C GLU A 257 -4.16 -20.12 -13.92
N VAL A 258 -4.86 -19.31 -13.13
CA VAL A 258 -6.33 -19.35 -13.03
C VAL A 258 -7.02 -18.67 -14.22
N LYS A 259 -6.42 -17.63 -14.78
CA LYS A 259 -6.99 -16.86 -15.87
C LYS A 259 -6.20 -17.04 -17.14
N SER A 260 -6.78 -17.67 -18.16
CA SER A 260 -6.23 -17.67 -19.52
C SER A 260 -6.26 -16.25 -20.09
N TRP A 261 -5.12 -15.69 -20.41
CA TRP A 261 -4.93 -14.30 -20.86
C TRP A 261 -4.78 -14.22 -22.39
#